data_5689198de7b1d1e986c9829db5cbfb09
#
_entry.id   5689198de7b1d1e986c9829db5cbfb09
#
_cell.length_a   1.000
_cell.length_b   1.000
_cell.length_c   1.000
_cell.angle_alpha   90.00
_cell.angle_beta   90.00
_cell.angle_gamma   90.00
#
_symmetry.space_group_name_H-M   'P 1'
#
loop_
_entity.id
_entity.type
_entity.pdbx_description
1 polymer ?
#
loop_
_entity_poly.entity_id
_entity_poly.type
_entity_poly.pdbx_seq_one_letter_code
_entity_poly.pdbx_strand_id
1 'polypeptide(L)'
;HVKGKPGQYSYASPHSTALLASAQLATSAGIDMISAPYKGEAQAVPDLIGGRVQMVWASPQVMPALMKDGRFRPLAVLLPERSATMPDVPTIAEAGHPLVNVVPWGGIVAPAATPKDVVAAASKALRDAMGQPDMRPVADKAGLALRPSTPEAFGQLLREQLAAYG
;
A
#
# COMPACT_ATOMS: atom_id res chain seq x y z
N HIS A 1 -8.91 15.58 -15.90
CA HIS A 1 -8.96 14.88 -17.19
C HIS A 1 -9.91 13.68 -17.13
N VAL A 2 -9.78 12.78 -16.13
CA VAL A 2 -10.62 11.59 -15.97
C VAL A 2 -12.11 11.94 -15.79
N LYS A 3 -12.45 12.97 -15.01
CA LYS A 3 -13.85 13.43 -14.80
C LYS A 3 -14.62 13.71 -16.10
N GLY A 4 -13.93 14.19 -17.12
CA GLY A 4 -14.56 14.50 -18.43
C GLY A 4 -14.75 13.29 -19.35
N LYS A 5 -14.35 12.09 -18.90
CA LYS A 5 -14.35 10.87 -19.72
C LYS A 5 -14.71 9.64 -18.87
N PRO A 6 -15.95 9.56 -18.34
CA PRO A 6 -16.37 8.46 -17.49
C PRO A 6 -16.24 7.12 -18.22
N GLY A 7 -15.77 6.10 -17.53
CA GLY A 7 -15.61 4.74 -18.04
C GLY A 7 -14.55 4.54 -19.13
N GLN A 8 -13.75 5.57 -19.47
CA GLN A 8 -12.71 5.45 -20.50
C GLN A 8 -11.32 5.14 -19.95
N TYR A 9 -11.14 5.25 -18.63
CA TYR A 9 -9.87 4.98 -17.95
C TYR A 9 -10.01 3.80 -17.04
N SER A 10 -8.94 3.04 -16.89
CA SER A 10 -8.90 1.89 -16.01
C SER A 10 -7.73 1.97 -15.03
N TYR A 11 -7.93 1.33 -13.90
CA TYR A 11 -6.87 1.12 -12.91
C TYR A 11 -6.61 -0.37 -12.71
N ALA A 12 -5.33 -0.72 -12.54
CA ALA A 12 -4.97 -2.07 -12.18
C ALA A 12 -5.19 -2.32 -10.68
N SER A 13 -5.78 -3.45 -10.34
CA SER A 13 -5.97 -3.92 -8.98
C SER A 13 -5.26 -5.27 -8.74
N PRO A 14 -3.93 -5.25 -8.56
CA PRO A 14 -3.12 -6.45 -8.37
C PRO A 14 -3.23 -7.06 -6.97
N HIS A 15 -3.77 -6.34 -6.01
CA HIS A 15 -4.01 -6.77 -4.64
C HIS A 15 -5.12 -5.91 -4.00
N SER A 16 -5.65 -6.36 -2.86
CA SER A 16 -6.79 -5.73 -2.19
C SER A 16 -6.55 -4.26 -1.80
N THR A 17 -5.36 -3.90 -1.34
CA THR A 17 -5.01 -2.50 -1.03
C THR A 17 -5.17 -1.59 -2.26
N ALA A 18 -4.67 -2.03 -3.43
CA ALA A 18 -4.80 -1.26 -4.67
C ALA A 18 -6.26 -1.12 -5.12
N LEU A 19 -7.05 -2.18 -4.97
CA LEU A 19 -8.48 -2.16 -5.27
C LEU A 19 -9.21 -1.15 -4.37
N LEU A 20 -9.05 -1.25 -3.05
CA LEU A 20 -9.72 -0.40 -2.08
C LEU A 20 -9.31 1.07 -2.22
N ALA A 21 -8.00 1.35 -2.33
CA ALA A 21 -7.52 2.72 -2.51
C ALA A 21 -8.03 3.36 -3.80
N SER A 22 -8.09 2.59 -4.89
CA SER A 22 -8.63 3.08 -6.16
C SER A 22 -10.14 3.34 -6.08
N ALA A 23 -10.91 2.46 -5.43
CA ALA A 23 -12.33 2.64 -5.23
C ALA A 23 -12.64 3.87 -4.36
N GLN A 24 -11.91 4.05 -3.25
CA GLN A 24 -12.03 5.24 -2.41
C GLN A 24 -11.65 6.51 -3.17
N LEU A 25 -10.58 6.48 -3.97
CA LEU A 25 -10.19 7.61 -4.80
C LEU A 25 -11.27 7.94 -5.83
N ALA A 26 -11.79 6.94 -6.53
CA ALA A 26 -12.84 7.12 -7.51
C ALA A 26 -14.10 7.77 -6.89
N THR A 27 -14.54 7.26 -5.74
CA THR A 27 -15.68 7.79 -5.00
C THR A 27 -15.41 9.21 -4.50
N SER A 28 -14.29 9.46 -3.83
CA SER A 28 -13.97 10.77 -3.25
C SER A 28 -13.73 11.86 -4.29
N ALA A 29 -13.18 11.48 -5.44
CA ALA A 29 -12.92 12.39 -6.55
C ALA A 29 -14.13 12.54 -7.50
N GLY A 30 -15.18 11.72 -7.37
CA GLY A 30 -16.31 11.70 -8.29
C GLY A 30 -15.87 11.35 -9.71
N ILE A 31 -15.03 10.32 -9.86
CA ILE A 31 -14.55 9.82 -11.14
C ILE A 31 -15.03 8.39 -11.37
N ASP A 32 -15.32 8.06 -12.63
CA ASP A 32 -15.70 6.73 -13.05
C ASP A 32 -14.53 6.09 -13.80
N MET A 33 -14.00 4.99 -13.24
CA MET A 33 -12.90 4.22 -13.81
C MET A 33 -13.18 2.72 -13.74
N ILE A 34 -12.70 1.98 -14.71
CA ILE A 34 -12.87 0.53 -14.80
C ILE A 34 -11.79 -0.15 -13.96
N SER A 35 -12.21 -1.04 -13.06
CA SER A 35 -11.28 -1.91 -12.33
C SER A 35 -10.81 -3.06 -13.21
N ALA A 36 -9.50 -3.18 -13.39
CA ALA A 36 -8.86 -4.29 -14.08
C ALA A 36 -8.12 -5.18 -13.05
N PRO A 37 -8.65 -6.38 -12.72
CA PRO A 37 -8.02 -7.27 -11.75
C PRO A 37 -6.80 -7.98 -12.34
N TYR A 38 -5.74 -8.11 -11.54
CA TYR A 38 -4.51 -8.83 -11.86
C TYR A 38 -4.14 -9.78 -10.72
N LYS A 39 -3.42 -10.86 -11.03
CA LYS A 39 -2.91 -11.78 -9.99
C LYS A 39 -1.67 -11.26 -9.25
N GLY A 40 -1.18 -10.08 -9.60
CA GLY A 40 -0.04 -9.44 -8.97
C GLY A 40 0.54 -8.32 -9.83
N GLU A 41 1.46 -7.53 -9.26
CA GLU A 41 2.06 -6.36 -9.91
C GLU A 41 2.88 -6.73 -11.16
N ALA A 42 3.53 -7.91 -11.15
CA ALA A 42 4.30 -8.38 -12.29
C ALA A 42 3.48 -8.49 -13.59
N GLN A 43 2.17 -8.74 -13.48
CA GLN A 43 1.26 -8.77 -14.61
C GLN A 43 0.68 -7.39 -14.94
N ALA A 44 0.46 -6.54 -13.94
CA ALA A 44 -0.11 -5.22 -14.12
C ALA A 44 0.87 -4.22 -14.75
N VAL A 45 2.15 -4.31 -14.40
CA VAL A 45 3.19 -3.36 -14.84
C VAL A 45 3.36 -3.31 -16.37
N PRO A 46 3.44 -4.42 -17.11
CA PRO A 46 3.51 -4.37 -18.58
C PRO A 46 2.30 -3.70 -19.21
N ASP A 47 1.12 -3.87 -18.66
CA ASP A 47 -0.11 -3.27 -19.16
C ASP A 47 -0.20 -1.78 -18.85
N LEU A 48 0.34 -1.35 -17.71
CA LEU A 48 0.52 0.07 -17.41
C LEU A 48 1.51 0.72 -18.39
N ILE A 49 2.65 0.06 -18.66
CA ILE A 49 3.65 0.52 -19.65
C ILE A 49 3.02 0.63 -21.05
N GLY A 50 2.21 -0.35 -21.43
CA GLY A 50 1.52 -0.40 -22.71
C GLY A 50 0.30 0.51 -22.81
N GLY A 51 -0.07 1.22 -21.73
CA GLY A 51 -1.22 2.12 -21.68
C GLY A 51 -2.59 1.41 -21.66
N ARG A 52 -2.64 0.09 -21.45
CA ARG A 52 -3.90 -0.66 -21.31
C ARG A 52 -4.62 -0.33 -20.02
N VAL A 53 -3.87 -0.01 -18.96
CA VAL A 53 -4.38 0.62 -17.73
C VAL A 53 -3.63 1.91 -17.50
N GLN A 54 -4.24 2.90 -16.87
CA GLN A 54 -3.67 4.23 -16.71
C GLN A 54 -3.22 4.54 -15.30
N MET A 55 -3.58 3.70 -14.33
CA MET A 55 -3.23 3.89 -12.92
C MET A 55 -3.01 2.55 -12.23
N VAL A 56 -2.09 2.52 -11.27
CA VAL A 56 -1.88 1.43 -10.33
C VAL A 56 -1.36 1.97 -9.00
N TRP A 57 -1.79 1.37 -7.91
CA TRP A 57 -1.10 1.49 -6.63
C TRP A 57 -0.07 0.37 -6.56
N ALA A 58 1.20 0.74 -6.66
CA ALA A 58 2.31 -0.20 -6.71
C ALA A 58 3.06 -0.23 -5.38
N SER A 59 3.63 -1.39 -5.05
CA SER A 59 4.46 -1.55 -3.86
C SER A 59 5.81 -0.85 -4.01
N PRO A 60 6.46 -0.46 -2.89
CA PRO A 60 7.78 0.16 -2.92
C PRO A 60 8.85 -0.68 -3.64
N GLN A 61 8.68 -2.00 -3.69
CA GLN A 61 9.64 -2.92 -4.28
C GLN A 61 9.75 -2.77 -5.81
N VAL A 62 8.65 -2.45 -6.48
CA VAL A 62 8.64 -2.27 -7.95
C VAL A 62 8.92 -0.83 -8.38
N MET A 63 8.72 0.15 -7.49
CA MET A 63 8.85 1.57 -7.80
C MET A 63 10.22 1.98 -8.36
N PRO A 64 11.38 1.53 -7.81
CA PRO A 64 12.69 1.93 -8.34
C PRO A 64 12.88 1.55 -9.82
N ALA A 65 12.40 0.37 -10.23
CA ALA A 65 12.47 -0.06 -11.62
C ALA A 65 11.58 0.80 -12.52
N LEU A 66 10.36 1.11 -12.07
CA LEU A 66 9.41 1.95 -12.80
C LEU A 66 9.92 3.38 -12.95
N MET A 67 10.48 3.97 -11.91
CA MET A 67 11.00 5.34 -11.94
C MET A 67 12.25 5.46 -12.85
N LYS A 68 13.14 4.46 -12.82
CA LYS A 68 14.34 4.43 -13.68
C LYS A 68 14.00 4.41 -15.17
N ASP A 69 12.88 3.82 -15.53
CA ASP A 69 12.38 3.76 -16.92
C ASP A 69 11.94 5.13 -17.46
N GLY A 70 11.60 6.09 -16.56
CA GLY A 70 11.17 7.45 -16.94
C GLY A 70 9.78 7.52 -17.59
N ARG A 71 9.12 6.36 -17.78
CA ARG A 71 7.76 6.27 -18.38
C ARG A 71 6.65 6.40 -17.36
N PHE A 72 6.99 6.44 -16.07
CA PHE A 72 6.04 6.52 -14.97
C PHE A 72 6.21 7.80 -14.19
N ARG A 73 5.09 8.31 -13.73
CA ARG A 73 5.04 9.46 -12.86
C ARG A 73 4.36 9.06 -11.54
N PRO A 74 5.08 9.01 -10.41
CA PRO A 74 4.47 8.86 -9.12
C PRO A 74 3.61 10.10 -8.82
N LEU A 75 2.36 9.88 -8.40
CA LEU A 75 1.39 10.96 -8.16
C LEU A 75 1.13 11.19 -6.67
N ALA A 76 1.08 10.12 -5.89
CA ALA A 76 0.88 10.17 -4.45
C ALA A 76 1.31 8.86 -3.78
N VAL A 77 1.57 8.91 -2.47
CA VAL A 77 1.81 7.74 -1.62
C VAL A 77 0.65 7.54 -0.64
N LEU A 78 0.36 6.27 -0.29
CA LEU A 78 -0.65 5.87 0.72
C LEU A 78 -0.07 5.83 2.14
N LEU A 79 0.89 6.67 2.44
CA LEU A 79 1.50 6.78 3.75
C LEU A 79 0.96 8.04 4.46
N PRO A 80 0.93 8.07 5.81
CA PRO A 80 0.56 9.26 6.55
C PRO A 80 1.57 10.41 6.38
N GLU A 81 2.81 10.08 6.01
CA GLU A 81 3.90 11.02 5.74
C GLU A 81 4.55 10.67 4.39
N ARG A 82 5.25 11.62 3.77
CA ARG A 82 5.97 11.38 2.52
C ARG A 82 7.04 10.29 2.70
N SER A 83 7.23 9.49 1.67
CA SER A 83 8.26 8.45 1.68
C SER A 83 9.66 9.07 1.70
N ALA A 84 10.54 8.58 2.56
CA ALA A 84 11.95 9.00 2.57
C ALA A 84 12.68 8.69 1.24
N THR A 85 12.22 7.67 0.51
CA THR A 85 12.77 7.31 -0.81
C THR A 85 12.18 8.12 -1.96
N MET A 86 11.08 8.86 -1.72
CA MET A 86 10.39 9.71 -2.71
C MET A 86 9.88 10.99 -2.05
N PRO A 87 10.75 11.87 -1.53
CA PRO A 87 10.35 13.04 -0.74
C PRO A 87 9.53 14.07 -1.53
N ASP A 88 9.69 14.09 -2.85
CA ASP A 88 8.96 15.01 -3.74
C ASP A 88 7.54 14.52 -4.07
N VAL A 89 7.22 13.25 -3.76
CA VAL A 89 5.89 12.69 -4.02
C VAL A 89 4.98 12.98 -2.82
N PRO A 90 3.85 13.69 -3.01
CA PRO A 90 2.95 14.01 -1.93
C PRO A 90 2.26 12.76 -1.37
N THR A 91 1.77 12.84 -0.15
CA THR A 91 0.78 11.88 0.36
C THR A 91 -0.55 12.07 -0.38
N ILE A 92 -1.39 11.05 -0.36
CA ILE A 92 -2.72 11.16 -0.99
C ILE A 92 -3.59 12.26 -0.32
N ALA A 93 -3.38 12.51 0.96
CA ALA A 93 -4.03 13.61 1.69
C ALA A 93 -3.54 14.98 1.21
N GLU A 94 -2.22 15.18 1.07
CA GLU A 94 -1.64 16.40 0.50
C GLU A 94 -2.07 16.63 -0.96
N ALA A 95 -2.33 15.54 -1.71
CA ALA A 95 -2.86 15.60 -3.07
C ALA A 95 -4.36 15.94 -3.14
N GLY A 96 -5.01 16.21 -2.00
CA GLY A 96 -6.40 16.68 -1.93
C GLY A 96 -7.44 15.55 -1.75
N HIS A 97 -7.01 14.33 -1.43
CA HIS A 97 -7.90 13.19 -1.23
C HIS A 97 -7.76 12.53 0.16
N PRO A 98 -8.02 13.27 1.27
CA PRO A 98 -7.85 12.76 2.63
C PRO A 98 -8.81 11.63 3.00
N LEU A 99 -9.86 11.41 2.21
CA LEU A 99 -10.81 10.31 2.40
C LEU A 99 -10.27 8.96 1.90
N VAL A 100 -9.17 8.96 1.16
CA VAL A 100 -8.47 7.73 0.81
C VAL A 100 -7.58 7.34 2.00
N ASN A 101 -8.10 6.49 2.86
CA ASN A 101 -7.50 6.15 4.15
C ASN A 101 -7.02 4.69 4.25
N VAL A 102 -6.85 4.03 3.13
CA VAL A 102 -6.26 2.68 3.07
C VAL A 102 -4.78 2.79 3.39
N VAL A 103 -4.39 2.34 4.58
CA VAL A 103 -2.97 2.28 4.97
C VAL A 103 -2.46 0.86 4.72
N PRO A 104 -1.48 0.68 3.80
CA PRO A 104 -0.89 -0.63 3.59
C PRO A 104 -0.11 -1.07 4.84
N TRP A 105 -0.25 -2.33 5.19
CA TRP A 105 0.48 -2.94 6.31
C TRP A 105 0.94 -4.35 5.95
N GLY A 106 1.97 -4.82 6.64
CA GLY A 106 2.41 -6.21 6.64
C GLY A 106 2.52 -6.71 8.07
N GLY A 107 2.16 -7.96 8.31
CA GLY A 107 2.25 -8.56 9.64
C GLY A 107 2.49 -10.05 9.59
N ILE A 108 2.95 -10.61 10.71
CA ILE A 108 3.14 -12.04 10.89
C ILE A 108 1.97 -12.57 11.70
N VAL A 109 1.37 -13.65 11.22
CA VAL A 109 0.27 -14.33 11.88
C VAL A 109 0.67 -15.76 12.22
N ALA A 110 0.10 -16.33 13.27
CA ALA A 110 0.26 -17.71 13.67
C ALA A 110 -1.10 -18.45 13.61
N PRO A 111 -1.11 -19.77 13.49
CA PRO A 111 -2.34 -20.55 13.63
C PRO A 111 -3.06 -20.23 14.94
N ALA A 112 -4.41 -20.23 14.91
CA ALA A 112 -5.22 -19.85 16.08
C ALA A 112 -4.96 -20.72 17.33
N ALA A 113 -4.54 -21.96 17.14
CA ALA A 113 -4.22 -22.90 18.23
C ALA A 113 -2.80 -22.72 18.80
N THR A 114 -2.01 -21.75 18.32
CA THR A 114 -0.65 -21.51 18.84
C THR A 114 -0.72 -21.08 20.30
N PRO A 115 0.04 -21.71 21.22
CA PRO A 115 0.05 -21.33 22.62
C PRO A 115 0.43 -19.84 22.81
N LYS A 116 -0.22 -19.19 23.77
CA LYS A 116 -0.07 -17.73 24.01
C LYS A 116 1.36 -17.33 24.36
N ASP A 117 2.07 -18.16 25.11
CA ASP A 117 3.47 -17.96 25.48
C ASP A 117 4.40 -17.99 24.25
N VAL A 118 4.13 -18.89 23.29
CA VAL A 118 4.87 -18.95 22.01
C VAL A 118 4.59 -17.69 21.18
N VAL A 119 3.34 -17.23 21.10
CA VAL A 119 2.99 -15.97 20.41
C VAL A 119 3.68 -14.78 21.06
N ALA A 120 3.67 -14.72 22.42
CA ALA A 120 4.31 -13.63 23.15
C ALA A 120 5.84 -13.61 22.93
N ALA A 121 6.48 -14.79 22.97
CA ALA A 121 7.93 -14.92 22.73
C ALA A 121 8.30 -14.51 21.31
N ALA A 122 7.57 -14.98 20.29
CA ALA A 122 7.78 -14.61 18.91
C ALA A 122 7.57 -13.11 18.67
N SER A 123 6.51 -12.54 19.22
CA SER A 123 6.22 -11.11 19.12
C SER A 123 7.31 -10.26 19.80
N LYS A 124 7.82 -10.69 20.96
CA LYS A 124 8.94 -10.01 21.60
C LYS A 124 10.19 -10.05 20.73
N ALA A 125 10.57 -11.22 20.24
CA ALA A 125 11.75 -11.39 19.38
C ALA A 125 11.68 -10.53 18.11
N LEU A 126 10.50 -10.43 17.48
CA LEU A 126 10.27 -9.57 16.32
C LEU A 126 10.44 -8.08 16.66
N ARG A 127 9.86 -7.62 17.76
CA ARG A 127 10.01 -6.21 18.19
C ARG A 127 11.45 -5.88 18.54
N ASP A 128 12.14 -6.78 19.23
CA ASP A 128 13.55 -6.62 19.59
C ASP A 128 14.43 -6.54 18.32
N ALA A 129 14.16 -7.40 17.33
CA ALA A 129 14.86 -7.38 16.03
C ALA A 129 14.58 -6.08 15.26
N MET A 130 13.32 -5.65 15.18
CA MET A 130 12.94 -4.40 14.50
C MET A 130 13.50 -3.14 15.19
N GLY A 131 13.83 -3.24 16.49
CA GLY A 131 14.45 -2.18 17.27
C GLY A 131 15.97 -2.07 17.10
N GLN A 132 16.60 -3.01 16.39
CA GLN A 132 18.05 -2.96 16.17
C GLN A 132 18.43 -1.79 15.25
N PRO A 133 19.55 -1.09 15.53
CA PRO A 133 19.97 0.08 14.76
C PRO A 133 20.19 -0.17 13.26
N ASP A 134 20.59 -1.39 12.90
CA ASP A 134 20.85 -1.82 11.53
C ASP A 134 19.57 -2.16 10.73
N MET A 135 18.45 -2.40 11.40
CA MET A 135 17.17 -2.70 10.74
C MET A 135 16.54 -1.49 10.06
N ARG A 136 16.72 -0.29 10.63
CA ARG A 136 16.14 0.94 10.08
C ARG A 136 16.66 1.23 8.67
N PRO A 137 17.96 1.25 8.39
CA PRO A 137 18.50 1.47 7.05
C PRO A 137 18.03 0.41 6.02
N VAL A 138 17.88 -0.86 6.47
CA VAL A 138 17.37 -1.93 5.59
C VAL A 138 15.91 -1.69 5.21
N ALA A 139 15.07 -1.32 6.17
CA ALA A 139 13.67 -1.02 5.92
C ALA A 139 13.50 0.22 5.04
N ASP A 140 14.23 1.29 5.33
CA ASP A 140 14.19 2.52 4.54
C ASP A 140 14.61 2.27 3.09
N LYS A 141 15.66 1.47 2.87
CA LYS A 141 16.08 1.05 1.52
C LYS A 141 15.02 0.24 0.78
N ALA A 142 14.22 -0.55 1.54
CA ALA A 142 13.10 -1.31 0.99
C ALA A 142 11.81 -0.47 0.85
N GLY A 143 11.81 0.80 1.25
CA GLY A 143 10.64 1.67 1.25
C GLY A 143 9.59 1.27 2.30
N LEU A 144 10.00 0.59 3.39
CA LEU A 144 9.13 0.09 4.44
C LEU A 144 9.25 0.94 5.69
N ALA A 145 8.13 1.32 6.27
CA ALA A 145 8.06 1.93 7.59
C ALA A 145 7.94 0.84 8.66
N LEU A 146 8.96 0.67 9.50
CA LEU A 146 8.90 -0.26 10.63
C LEU A 146 7.95 0.28 11.70
N ARG A 147 6.89 -0.46 11.98
CA ARG A 147 5.90 -0.17 13.03
C ARG A 147 5.67 -1.40 13.90
N PRO A 148 6.65 -1.74 14.76
CA PRO A 148 6.51 -2.89 15.64
C PRO A 148 5.32 -2.68 16.58
N SER A 149 4.48 -3.71 16.71
CA SER A 149 3.29 -3.68 17.56
C SER A 149 3.18 -4.94 18.42
N THR A 150 2.36 -4.89 19.45
CA THR A 150 1.99 -6.08 20.23
C THR A 150 0.93 -6.89 19.47
N PRO A 151 0.73 -8.18 19.80
CA PRO A 151 -0.34 -8.99 19.23
C PRO A 151 -1.72 -8.35 19.39
N GLU A 152 -1.99 -7.72 20.55
CA GLU A 152 -3.25 -7.05 20.85
C GLU A 152 -3.48 -5.82 19.96
N ALA A 153 -2.43 -4.98 19.81
CA ALA A 153 -2.49 -3.79 18.98
C ALA A 153 -2.66 -4.16 17.50
N PHE A 154 -1.96 -5.19 17.02
CA PHE A 154 -2.14 -5.69 15.66
C PHE A 154 -3.52 -6.28 15.45
N GLY A 155 -4.04 -7.07 16.41
CA GLY A 155 -5.40 -7.59 16.36
C GLY A 155 -6.46 -6.48 16.36
N GLN A 156 -6.23 -5.37 17.06
CA GLN A 156 -7.11 -4.20 17.04
C GLN A 156 -7.10 -3.54 15.64
N LEU A 157 -5.92 -3.31 15.06
CA LEU A 157 -5.79 -2.80 13.70
C LEU A 157 -6.58 -3.63 12.69
N LEU A 158 -6.48 -4.96 12.77
CA LEU A 158 -7.21 -5.87 11.87
C LEU A 158 -8.73 -5.72 12.01
N ARG A 159 -9.25 -5.61 13.24
CA ARG A 159 -10.69 -5.40 13.48
C ARG A 159 -11.18 -4.06 12.93
N GLU A 160 -10.41 -3.00 13.14
CA GLU A 160 -10.74 -1.66 12.66
C GLU A 160 -10.78 -1.61 11.13
N GLN A 161 -9.80 -2.23 10.47
CA GLN A 161 -9.79 -2.32 9.02
C GLN A 161 -10.91 -3.18 8.47
N LEU A 162 -11.19 -4.32 9.09
CA LEU A 162 -12.33 -5.16 8.70
C LEU A 162 -13.65 -4.40 8.80
N ALA A 163 -13.85 -3.63 9.86
CA ALA A 163 -15.04 -2.80 10.02
C ALA A 163 -15.13 -1.65 9.01
N ALA A 164 -13.96 -1.12 8.58
CA ALA A 164 -13.92 -0.02 7.62
C ALA A 164 -14.12 -0.47 6.16
N TYR A 165 -13.83 -1.74 5.85
CA TYR A 165 -13.84 -2.28 4.48
C TYR A 165 -14.94 -3.33 4.23
N GLY A 166 -15.62 -3.80 5.28
CA GLY A 166 -16.77 -4.72 5.22
C GLY A 166 -18.07 -3.98 5.08
#